data_f5c5146e8139985704cd516031b3d182
#
_entry.id   f5c5146e8139985704cd516031b3d182
#
_cell.length_a   1.000
_cell.length_b   1.000
_cell.length_c   1.000
_cell.angle_alpha   90.00
_cell.angle_beta   90.00
_cell.angle_gamma   90.00
#
_symmetry.space_group_name_H-M   'P 1'
#
loop_
_entity.id
_entity.type
_entity.pdbx_description
1 polymer ?
#
loop_
_entity_poly.entity_id
_entity_poly.type
_entity_poly.pdbx_seq_one_letter_code
_entity_poly.pdbx_strand_id
1 'polypeptide(L)'
;MTRRDRTVALAAMALLVVIVGAMVALPPPADTTAAPATPVPTPAPRIFRDGVVGSISTLDPLFARTRPELDIDALVFSGLTRLGPDGTVVPDLASSWSASSDGRTWTFRLRPGAAWQDGIPVTAQDVVFTVQATQAADYRGPLAGAWQGVTAQAVDRLDVRFTLATPVADFPLAARSPILPAHLLADVPGANLGGTSFELAPVGAGPYRLVRLDATGAVLERMSDAAPSPAAPSVGPDPLLWQLPDDIQQIDVRVYPDDAALAAAFQAGQVDAAGGLSPDLTNQLSALPGARLVRYPRTVLTAVMLNLRFGHNVFQNVHVRRALLLAIDRNAIVRQQMGGLGVRADTLVPPSSWAFNAQAAGSVAYDRAAAAKELVAAGWRRSGSGWVRPGVKAPVTLELLTVDATTNPLDYAVAVQVAADWKAIGIPVRFTVLGADQAVNDKLVPGNYDAAVVDLNVGLDADLYPLLASAQAPVGGSNLSGFQSVTLDRLLEAARAYAPQSTRARRMAAVEADLAKELPILPLAYADYAYVVRNTVQGPTPRLISDPGDRYWDVLTWRLATAAGQ
;
A
#
# COMPACT_ATOMS: atom_id res chain seq x y z
N MET A 1 -38.51 83.03 46.20
CA MET A 1 -37.11 82.61 46.20
C MET A 1 -36.36 83.41 47.25
N THR A 2 -35.86 82.72 48.25
CA THR A 2 -35.06 83.32 49.33
C THR A 2 -33.66 83.69 48.83
N ARG A 3 -32.96 84.61 49.54
CA ARG A 3 -31.57 84.94 49.19
C ARG A 3 -30.66 83.72 49.10
N ARG A 4 -30.97 82.69 49.85
CA ARG A 4 -30.27 81.39 49.84
C ARG A 4 -30.47 80.61 48.54
N ASP A 5 -31.66 80.63 47.98
CA ASP A 5 -31.98 79.91 46.72
C ASP A 5 -31.27 80.56 45.53
N ARG A 6 -31.07 81.87 45.54
CA ARG A 6 -30.32 82.58 44.48
C ARG A 6 -28.81 82.28 44.54
N THR A 7 -28.23 82.12 45.73
CA THR A 7 -26.79 81.76 45.89
C THR A 7 -26.51 80.31 45.47
N VAL A 8 -27.42 79.40 45.76
CA VAL A 8 -27.30 78.01 45.31
C VAL A 8 -27.47 77.90 43.79
N ALA A 9 -28.40 78.61 43.20
CA ALA A 9 -28.59 78.62 41.75
C ALA A 9 -27.39 79.22 41.00
N LEU A 10 -26.81 80.34 41.54
CA LEU A 10 -25.59 80.92 40.95
C LEU A 10 -24.36 80.06 41.11
N ALA A 11 -24.21 79.35 42.24
CA ALA A 11 -23.10 78.41 42.46
C ALA A 11 -23.26 77.19 41.54
N ALA A 12 -24.47 76.66 41.33
CA ALA A 12 -24.75 75.59 40.42
C ALA A 12 -24.45 75.97 38.94
N MET A 13 -24.82 77.19 38.56
CA MET A 13 -24.59 77.72 37.22
C MET A 13 -23.09 78.01 36.98
N ALA A 14 -22.36 78.51 37.98
CA ALA A 14 -20.91 78.67 37.90
C ALA A 14 -20.19 77.34 37.79
N LEU A 15 -20.66 76.29 38.51
CA LEU A 15 -20.10 74.93 38.40
C LEU A 15 -20.39 74.34 37.03
N LEU A 16 -21.57 74.58 36.48
CA LEU A 16 -21.93 74.09 35.14
C LEU A 16 -21.07 74.73 34.05
N VAL A 17 -20.81 76.05 34.17
CA VAL A 17 -19.94 76.80 33.23
C VAL A 17 -18.49 76.31 33.32
N VAL A 18 -17.99 75.95 34.52
CA VAL A 18 -16.65 75.37 34.69
C VAL A 18 -16.56 73.93 34.11
N ILE A 19 -17.59 73.12 34.28
CA ILE A 19 -17.65 71.79 33.72
C ILE A 19 -17.72 71.84 32.19
N VAL A 20 -18.56 72.72 31.63
CA VAL A 20 -18.65 72.87 30.16
C VAL A 20 -17.38 73.48 29.59
N GLY A 21 -16.79 74.48 30.31
CA GLY A 21 -15.49 75.06 29.92
C GLY A 21 -14.36 74.02 29.94
N ALA A 22 -14.36 73.12 30.92
CA ALA A 22 -13.37 71.99 30.98
C ALA A 22 -13.57 70.93 29.88
N MET A 23 -14.85 70.71 29.47
CA MET A 23 -15.10 69.78 28.35
C MET A 23 -14.75 70.39 26.98
N VAL A 24 -14.77 71.70 26.82
CA VAL A 24 -14.38 72.38 25.57
C VAL A 24 -12.89 72.63 25.49
N ALA A 25 -12.17 72.63 26.63
CA ALA A 25 -10.73 72.89 26.71
C ALA A 25 -9.87 71.56 26.66
N LEU A 26 -10.52 70.42 26.71
CA LEU A 26 -9.80 69.11 26.48
C LEU A 26 -9.61 68.99 24.98
N PRO A 27 -8.34 68.83 24.50
CA PRO A 27 -8.14 68.47 23.12
C PRO A 27 -8.86 67.12 22.86
N PRO A 28 -9.45 66.91 21.67
CA PRO A 28 -10.02 65.60 21.31
C PRO A 28 -8.97 64.54 21.55
N PRO A 29 -9.38 63.32 22.03
CA PRO A 29 -8.43 62.22 22.13
C PRO A 29 -7.75 62.11 20.77
N ALA A 30 -6.42 62.17 20.77
CA ALA A 30 -5.67 61.91 19.55
C ALA A 30 -6.17 60.59 18.98
N ASP A 31 -6.77 60.62 17.78
CA ASP A 31 -6.99 59.41 17.00
C ASP A 31 -5.65 58.73 16.88
N THR A 32 -5.38 57.81 17.80
CA THR A 32 -4.40 56.77 17.57
C THR A 32 -4.95 55.95 16.40
N THR A 33 -4.81 56.47 15.18
CA THR A 33 -4.75 55.63 14.02
C THR A 33 -3.65 54.62 14.34
N ALA A 34 -4.06 53.43 14.82
CA ALA A 34 -3.15 52.28 14.90
C ALA A 34 -2.48 52.23 13.55
N ALA A 35 -1.17 52.44 13.52
CA ALA A 35 -0.41 52.22 12.30
C ALA A 35 -0.87 50.88 11.74
N PRO A 36 -1.19 50.78 10.42
CA PRO A 36 -1.60 49.52 9.85
C PRO A 36 -0.59 48.49 10.30
N ALA A 37 -1.06 47.47 11.03
CA ALA A 37 -0.20 46.39 11.49
C ALA A 37 0.54 45.87 10.25
N THR A 38 1.83 46.06 10.21
CA THR A 38 2.67 45.48 9.16
C THR A 38 2.25 44.01 9.08
N PRO A 39 1.79 43.49 7.93
CA PRO A 39 1.39 42.12 7.84
C PRO A 39 2.60 41.29 8.28
N VAL A 40 2.45 40.53 9.36
CA VAL A 40 3.45 39.54 9.77
C VAL A 40 3.62 38.63 8.56
N PRO A 41 4.84 38.54 7.98
CA PRO A 41 5.03 37.70 6.81
C PRO A 41 4.60 36.29 7.18
N THR A 42 3.59 35.79 6.51
CA THR A 42 3.17 34.39 6.63
C THR A 42 4.41 33.54 6.27
N PRO A 43 4.89 32.68 7.15
CA PRO A 43 6.06 31.85 6.82
C PRO A 43 5.75 31.07 5.54
N ALA A 44 6.75 30.96 4.65
CA ALA A 44 6.59 30.20 3.42
C ALA A 44 6.20 28.75 3.75
N PRO A 45 5.28 28.14 2.98
CA PRO A 45 4.83 26.80 3.24
C PRO A 45 6.02 25.83 3.22
N ARG A 46 6.03 24.88 4.15
CA ARG A 46 7.02 23.81 4.19
C ARG A 46 6.62 22.76 3.16
N ILE A 47 7.42 22.64 2.11
CA ILE A 47 7.15 21.82 0.94
C ILE A 47 8.06 20.59 1.00
N PHE A 48 7.46 19.42 1.01
CA PHE A 48 8.14 18.15 0.79
C PHE A 48 8.04 17.75 -0.69
N ARG A 49 9.18 17.49 -1.34
CA ARG A 49 9.25 17.13 -2.76
C ARG A 49 9.58 15.66 -2.89
N ASP A 50 8.59 14.87 -3.31
CA ASP A 50 8.76 13.43 -3.52
C ASP A 50 8.93 13.10 -5.00
N GLY A 51 10.05 12.49 -5.35
CA GLY A 51 10.36 12.07 -6.71
C GLY A 51 9.93 10.63 -6.96
N VAL A 52 9.19 10.41 -8.05
CA VAL A 52 8.72 9.10 -8.48
C VAL A 52 8.91 8.92 -9.99
N VAL A 53 9.13 7.68 -10.43
CA VAL A 53 9.21 7.35 -11.86
C VAL A 53 7.86 6.87 -12.37
N GLY A 54 7.45 7.32 -13.56
CA GLY A 54 6.24 6.88 -14.22
C GLY A 54 5.49 7.99 -14.93
N SER A 55 4.18 7.88 -14.98
CA SER A 55 3.26 8.85 -15.58
C SER A 55 1.95 8.87 -14.79
N ILE A 56 1.21 9.95 -14.91
CA ILE A 56 -0.14 10.10 -14.35
C ILE A 56 -1.11 10.22 -15.52
N SER A 57 -2.07 9.30 -15.57
CA SER A 57 -3.17 9.32 -16.53
C SER A 57 -4.52 9.54 -15.86
N THR A 58 -4.65 9.10 -14.61
CA THR A 58 -5.85 9.25 -13.80
C THR A 58 -5.49 9.38 -12.32
N LEU A 59 -6.31 10.08 -11.55
CA LEU A 59 -6.28 10.10 -10.09
C LEU A 59 -7.64 9.61 -9.52
N ASP A 60 -8.39 8.85 -10.31
CA ASP A 60 -9.54 8.10 -9.83
C ASP A 60 -9.06 6.74 -9.28
N PRO A 61 -9.19 6.48 -7.97
CA PRO A 61 -8.69 5.26 -7.35
C PRO A 61 -9.33 3.98 -7.89
N LEU A 62 -10.45 4.07 -8.61
CA LEU A 62 -11.01 2.92 -9.31
C LEU A 62 -10.16 2.50 -10.51
N PHE A 63 -9.36 3.41 -11.10
CA PHE A 63 -8.62 3.17 -12.34
C PHE A 63 -7.11 3.35 -12.20
N ALA A 64 -6.63 3.90 -11.09
CA ALA A 64 -5.22 4.11 -10.82
C ALA A 64 -4.42 2.79 -10.92
N ARG A 65 -3.29 2.82 -11.63
CA ARG A 65 -2.44 1.66 -11.90
C ARG A 65 -0.97 1.97 -11.77
N THR A 66 -0.58 3.20 -12.13
CA THR A 66 0.81 3.59 -12.09
C THR A 66 1.20 3.97 -10.67
N ARG A 67 2.48 3.93 -10.41
CA ARG A 67 2.99 4.25 -9.09
C ARG A 67 2.68 5.69 -8.66
N PRO A 68 2.92 6.74 -9.50
CA PRO A 68 2.55 8.09 -9.10
C PRO A 68 1.05 8.25 -8.80
N GLU A 69 0.18 7.56 -9.53
CA GLU A 69 -1.27 7.57 -9.30
C GLU A 69 -1.61 7.02 -7.90
N LEU A 70 -1.12 5.81 -7.61
CA LEU A 70 -1.34 5.15 -6.31
C LEU A 70 -0.71 5.93 -5.14
N ASP A 71 0.43 6.56 -5.35
CA ASP A 71 1.08 7.42 -4.36
C ASP A 71 0.23 8.67 -4.02
N ILE A 72 -0.36 9.29 -5.03
CA ILE A 72 -1.26 10.45 -4.85
C ILE A 72 -2.57 10.01 -4.22
N ASP A 73 -3.15 8.90 -4.66
CA ASP A 73 -4.38 8.35 -4.10
C ASP A 73 -4.27 8.07 -2.60
N ALA A 74 -3.11 7.55 -2.15
CA ALA A 74 -2.85 7.31 -0.73
C ALA A 74 -2.84 8.60 0.12
N LEU A 75 -2.65 9.77 -0.49
CA LEU A 75 -2.67 11.08 0.18
C LEU A 75 -4.03 11.78 0.07
N VAL A 76 -4.74 11.59 -1.05
CA VAL A 76 -5.99 12.29 -1.36
C VAL A 76 -7.22 11.56 -0.82
N PHE A 77 -7.19 10.24 -0.76
CA PHE A 77 -8.33 9.44 -0.35
C PHE A 77 -8.14 8.78 1.01
N SER A 78 -9.25 8.40 1.63
CA SER A 78 -9.31 7.60 2.85
C SER A 78 -10.26 6.42 2.67
N GLY A 79 -9.97 5.34 3.41
CA GLY A 79 -10.89 4.21 3.57
C GLY A 79 -11.69 4.30 4.87
N LEU A 80 -12.49 3.28 5.16
CA LEU A 80 -13.15 3.18 6.46
C LEU A 80 -12.15 2.97 7.59
N THR A 81 -11.04 2.30 7.26
CA THR A 81 -9.97 1.97 8.18
C THR A 81 -8.62 2.32 7.55
N ARG A 82 -7.59 2.35 8.35
CA ARG A 82 -6.19 2.48 7.94
C ARG A 82 -5.28 1.57 8.77
N LEU A 83 -4.02 1.51 8.41
CA LEU A 83 -3.04 0.78 9.22
C LEU A 83 -2.44 1.70 10.29
N GLY A 84 -2.35 1.19 11.51
CA GLY A 84 -1.65 1.82 12.62
C GLY A 84 -0.12 1.58 12.58
N PRO A 85 0.62 2.13 13.56
CA PRO A 85 2.07 2.03 13.64
C PRO A 85 2.62 0.60 13.71
N ASP A 86 1.88 -0.29 14.35
CA ASP A 86 2.23 -1.70 14.54
C ASP A 86 1.69 -2.61 13.42
N GLY A 87 1.11 -2.03 12.36
CA GLY A 87 0.50 -2.75 11.26
C GLY A 87 -0.91 -3.30 11.57
N THR A 88 -1.46 -3.03 12.76
CA THR A 88 -2.85 -3.35 13.07
C THR A 88 -3.81 -2.41 12.35
N VAL A 89 -5.03 -2.87 12.12
CA VAL A 89 -6.08 -2.05 11.52
C VAL A 89 -6.67 -1.12 12.58
N VAL A 90 -6.68 0.17 12.28
CA VAL A 90 -7.21 1.22 13.16
C VAL A 90 -8.30 2.04 12.44
N PRO A 91 -9.15 2.77 13.19
CA PRO A 91 -10.15 3.68 12.62
C PRO A 91 -9.56 4.71 11.65
N ASP A 92 -10.34 5.04 10.57
CA ASP A 92 -10.12 6.20 9.70
C ASP A 92 -11.45 6.92 9.48
N LEU A 93 -12.13 6.79 8.33
CA LEU A 93 -13.47 7.35 8.14
C LEU A 93 -14.50 6.68 9.07
N ALA A 94 -14.33 5.41 9.39
CA ALA A 94 -15.10 4.77 10.45
C ALA A 94 -14.48 5.06 11.82
N SER A 95 -15.31 5.36 12.82
CA SER A 95 -14.90 5.50 14.22
C SER A 95 -14.83 4.16 14.95
N SER A 96 -15.59 3.16 14.49
CA SER A 96 -15.64 1.82 15.08
C SER A 96 -16.30 0.83 14.12
N TRP A 97 -16.11 -0.46 14.41
CA TRP A 97 -16.79 -1.55 13.73
C TRP A 97 -17.04 -2.73 14.65
N SER A 98 -17.97 -3.60 14.24
CA SER A 98 -18.28 -4.85 14.92
C SER A 98 -18.58 -5.95 13.91
N ALA A 99 -18.31 -7.21 14.29
CA ALA A 99 -18.61 -8.39 13.50
C ALA A 99 -19.65 -9.28 14.18
N SER A 100 -20.45 -9.99 13.41
CA SER A 100 -21.21 -11.14 13.88
C SER A 100 -20.28 -12.28 14.29
N SER A 101 -20.78 -13.18 15.14
CA SER A 101 -19.97 -14.31 15.66
C SER A 101 -19.47 -15.26 14.57
N ASP A 102 -20.16 -15.33 13.42
CA ASP A 102 -19.78 -16.13 12.26
C ASP A 102 -18.85 -15.38 11.27
N GLY A 103 -18.55 -14.10 11.53
CA GLY A 103 -17.68 -13.26 10.70
C GLY A 103 -18.29 -12.89 9.32
N ARG A 104 -19.59 -13.10 9.12
CA ARG A 104 -20.25 -12.82 7.85
C ARG A 104 -20.90 -11.46 7.76
N THR A 105 -21.23 -10.86 8.90
CA THR A 105 -21.85 -9.53 8.94
C THR A 105 -20.94 -8.58 9.70
N TRP A 106 -20.62 -7.46 9.07
CA TRP A 106 -19.81 -6.40 9.64
C TRP A 106 -20.60 -5.09 9.61
N THR A 107 -20.59 -4.36 10.72
CA THR A 107 -21.19 -3.03 10.79
C THR A 107 -20.12 -2.03 11.14
N PHE A 108 -19.95 -1.01 10.29
CA PHE A 108 -19.03 0.10 10.48
C PHE A 108 -19.83 1.37 10.77
N ARG A 109 -19.39 2.11 11.78
CA ARG A 109 -19.95 3.41 12.12
C ARG A 109 -19.00 4.51 11.67
N LEU A 110 -19.45 5.35 10.74
CA LEU A 110 -18.68 6.50 10.26
C LEU A 110 -18.47 7.52 11.38
N ARG A 111 -17.39 8.25 11.30
CA ARG A 111 -17.05 9.33 12.23
C ARG A 111 -18.03 10.50 12.03
N PRO A 112 -18.71 10.95 13.08
CA PRO A 112 -19.51 12.17 13.00
C PRO A 112 -18.61 13.35 12.59
N GLY A 113 -19.03 14.12 11.58
CA GLY A 113 -18.28 15.26 11.06
C GLY A 113 -17.23 14.94 10.01
N ALA A 114 -17.05 13.67 9.61
CA ALA A 114 -16.26 13.35 8.43
C ALA A 114 -16.84 14.05 7.20
N ALA A 115 -15.98 14.71 6.43
CA ALA A 115 -16.37 15.47 5.24
C ALA A 115 -15.40 15.24 4.09
N TRP A 116 -15.90 15.35 2.89
CA TRP A 116 -15.11 15.43 1.67
C TRP A 116 -14.34 16.77 1.62
N GLN A 117 -13.32 16.85 0.79
CA GLN A 117 -12.47 18.04 0.63
C GLN A 117 -13.23 19.26 0.08
N ASP A 118 -14.42 19.07 -0.49
CA ASP A 118 -15.35 20.12 -0.90
C ASP A 118 -16.34 20.53 0.21
N GLY A 119 -16.25 19.94 1.40
CA GLY A 119 -17.05 20.24 2.57
C GLY A 119 -18.36 19.46 2.68
N ILE A 120 -18.72 18.63 1.70
CA ILE A 120 -19.91 17.77 1.77
C ILE A 120 -19.66 16.65 2.80
N PRO A 121 -20.63 16.33 3.69
CA PRO A 121 -20.44 15.26 4.67
C PRO A 121 -20.29 13.88 4.03
N VAL A 122 -19.34 13.08 4.53
CA VAL A 122 -19.23 11.64 4.19
C VAL A 122 -20.39 10.88 4.84
N THR A 123 -21.02 9.98 4.08
CA THR A 123 -22.17 9.20 4.51
C THR A 123 -22.03 7.72 4.19
N ALA A 124 -22.85 6.87 4.79
CA ALA A 124 -22.93 5.45 4.48
C ALA A 124 -23.28 5.18 3.00
N GLN A 125 -23.96 6.15 2.33
CA GLN A 125 -24.30 6.02 0.91
C GLN A 125 -23.07 6.09 0.01
N ASP A 126 -22.03 6.87 0.37
CA ASP A 126 -20.76 6.94 -0.36
C ASP A 126 -20.05 5.58 -0.34
N VAL A 127 -20.10 4.89 0.80
CA VAL A 127 -19.54 3.53 0.95
C VAL A 127 -20.29 2.52 0.08
N VAL A 128 -21.63 2.55 0.13
CA VAL A 128 -22.49 1.67 -0.70
C VAL A 128 -22.23 1.92 -2.17
N PHE A 129 -22.17 3.18 -2.59
CA PHE A 129 -21.86 3.56 -3.97
C PHE A 129 -20.51 2.99 -4.42
N THR A 130 -19.45 3.16 -3.62
CA THR A 130 -18.10 2.67 -3.94
C THR A 130 -18.07 1.17 -4.19
N VAL A 131 -18.73 0.38 -3.32
CA VAL A 131 -18.85 -1.08 -3.49
C VAL A 131 -19.61 -1.43 -4.77
N GLN A 132 -20.73 -0.77 -5.02
CA GLN A 132 -21.56 -1.01 -6.22
C GLN A 132 -20.82 -0.63 -7.50
N ALA A 133 -20.06 0.47 -7.51
CA ALA A 133 -19.28 0.91 -8.66
C ALA A 133 -18.25 -0.15 -9.09
N THR A 134 -17.56 -0.77 -8.14
CA THR A 134 -16.58 -1.83 -8.44
C THR A 134 -17.23 -3.17 -8.83
N GLN A 135 -18.50 -3.38 -8.48
CA GLN A 135 -19.26 -4.59 -8.82
C GLN A 135 -20.06 -4.43 -10.13
N ALA A 136 -20.09 -3.24 -10.70
CA ALA A 136 -20.82 -2.99 -11.93
C ALA A 136 -20.32 -3.92 -13.06
N ALA A 137 -21.25 -4.50 -13.83
CA ALA A 137 -20.92 -5.48 -14.85
C ALA A 137 -20.03 -4.94 -15.98
N ASP A 138 -20.03 -3.63 -16.17
CA ASP A 138 -19.24 -2.88 -17.15
C ASP A 138 -17.95 -2.25 -16.58
N TYR A 139 -17.72 -2.36 -15.28
CA TYR A 139 -16.46 -1.91 -14.67
C TYR A 139 -15.27 -2.76 -15.16
N ARG A 140 -14.18 -2.12 -15.55
CA ARG A 140 -12.97 -2.76 -16.09
C ARG A 140 -11.68 -2.31 -15.37
N GLY A 141 -11.83 -1.71 -14.19
CA GLY A 141 -10.70 -1.22 -13.39
C GLY A 141 -9.98 -2.35 -12.63
N PRO A 142 -8.84 -2.02 -11.98
CA PRO A 142 -8.01 -2.97 -11.24
C PRO A 142 -8.71 -3.58 -10.01
N LEU A 143 -9.78 -2.96 -9.50
CA LEU A 143 -10.52 -3.43 -8.34
C LEU A 143 -11.68 -4.39 -8.72
N ALA A 144 -11.78 -4.82 -9.99
CA ALA A 144 -12.75 -5.80 -10.43
C ALA A 144 -12.59 -7.09 -9.61
N GLY A 145 -13.62 -7.47 -8.89
CA GLY A 145 -13.59 -8.63 -7.99
C GLY A 145 -13.15 -8.34 -6.54
N ALA A 146 -12.62 -7.16 -6.22
CA ALA A 146 -12.20 -6.81 -4.85
C ALA A 146 -13.34 -6.94 -3.82
N TRP A 147 -14.57 -6.60 -4.23
CA TRP A 147 -15.77 -6.69 -3.41
C TRP A 147 -16.70 -7.83 -3.83
N GLN A 148 -16.19 -8.82 -4.57
CA GLN A 148 -16.99 -9.95 -5.01
C GLN A 148 -17.56 -10.74 -3.82
N GLY A 149 -18.87 -11.01 -3.85
CA GLY A 149 -19.57 -11.72 -2.77
C GLY A 149 -19.80 -10.87 -1.51
N VAL A 150 -19.60 -9.57 -1.58
CA VAL A 150 -19.89 -8.61 -0.51
C VAL A 150 -21.10 -7.77 -0.90
N THR A 151 -22.06 -7.63 0.02
CA THR A 151 -23.19 -6.71 -0.13
C THR A 151 -23.04 -5.60 0.90
N ALA A 152 -23.10 -4.33 0.47
CA ALA A 152 -23.07 -3.16 1.34
C ALA A 152 -24.47 -2.53 1.40
N GLN A 153 -24.90 -2.13 2.59
CA GLN A 153 -26.18 -1.49 2.86
C GLN A 153 -26.02 -0.32 3.84
N ALA A 154 -26.50 0.85 3.51
CA ALA A 154 -26.65 1.94 4.45
C ALA A 154 -27.80 1.59 5.42
N VAL A 155 -27.48 1.45 6.71
CA VAL A 155 -28.46 1.22 7.78
C VAL A 155 -29.10 2.53 8.19
N ASP A 156 -28.27 3.55 8.33
CA ASP A 156 -28.64 4.95 8.49
C ASP A 156 -27.57 5.84 7.81
N ARG A 157 -27.56 7.15 8.12
CA ARG A 157 -26.62 8.10 7.52
C ARG A 157 -25.15 7.78 7.82
N LEU A 158 -24.85 7.17 8.98
CA LEU A 158 -23.49 6.95 9.46
C LEU A 158 -23.15 5.45 9.62
N ASP A 159 -24.13 4.56 9.62
CA ASP A 159 -23.89 3.14 9.80
C ASP A 159 -24.04 2.37 8.48
N VAL A 160 -22.99 1.67 8.09
CA VAL A 160 -22.97 0.80 6.92
C VAL A 160 -22.80 -0.65 7.37
N ARG A 161 -23.62 -1.54 6.81
CA ARG A 161 -23.59 -2.98 7.03
C ARG A 161 -23.07 -3.68 5.80
N PHE A 162 -22.09 -4.55 6.00
CA PHE A 162 -21.59 -5.45 4.98
C PHE A 162 -22.04 -6.88 5.30
N THR A 163 -22.45 -7.61 4.27
CA THR A 163 -22.74 -9.05 4.35
C THR A 163 -21.86 -9.78 3.36
N LEU A 164 -21.11 -10.78 3.84
CA LEU A 164 -20.11 -11.52 3.09
C LEU A 164 -20.64 -12.92 2.74
N ALA A 165 -20.49 -13.35 1.51
CA ALA A 165 -20.83 -14.72 1.08
C ALA A 165 -19.98 -15.77 1.81
N THR A 166 -18.70 -15.47 2.05
CA THR A 166 -17.77 -16.27 2.86
C THR A 166 -17.16 -15.40 3.95
N PRO A 167 -17.00 -15.90 5.20
CA PRO A 167 -16.40 -15.11 6.26
C PRO A 167 -14.93 -14.80 5.93
N VAL A 168 -14.54 -13.56 6.13
CA VAL A 168 -13.16 -13.08 6.02
C VAL A 168 -12.76 -12.50 7.36
N ALA A 169 -11.72 -13.07 7.96
CA ALA A 169 -11.33 -12.72 9.32
C ALA A 169 -10.88 -11.26 9.47
N ASP A 170 -10.23 -10.73 8.45
CA ASP A 170 -9.67 -9.38 8.44
C ASP A 170 -10.38 -8.47 7.43
N PHE A 171 -11.69 -8.57 7.37
CA PHE A 171 -12.51 -7.68 6.54
C PHE A 171 -12.22 -6.18 6.79
N PRO A 172 -11.93 -5.73 8.04
CA PRO A 172 -11.49 -4.37 8.27
C PRO A 172 -10.24 -3.97 7.48
N LEU A 173 -9.31 -4.88 7.19
CA LEU A 173 -8.16 -4.59 6.34
C LEU A 173 -8.57 -4.32 4.88
N ALA A 174 -9.56 -5.05 4.35
CA ALA A 174 -10.13 -4.78 3.03
C ALA A 174 -10.88 -3.43 2.98
N ALA A 175 -11.49 -3.03 4.12
CA ALA A 175 -12.22 -1.78 4.26
C ALA A 175 -11.33 -0.53 4.28
N ARG A 176 -10.01 -0.65 4.14
CA ARG A 176 -9.07 0.46 3.91
C ARG A 176 -9.05 0.95 2.45
N SER A 177 -9.72 0.24 1.55
CA SER A 177 -9.90 0.70 0.16
C SER A 177 -10.51 2.11 0.13
N PRO A 178 -10.02 3.00 -0.76
CA PRO A 178 -10.56 4.33 -0.92
C PRO A 178 -12.07 4.36 -1.09
N ILE A 179 -12.75 5.30 -0.43
CA ILE A 179 -14.18 5.56 -0.62
C ILE A 179 -14.35 6.73 -1.59
N LEU A 180 -15.38 6.69 -2.41
CA LEU A 180 -15.67 7.66 -3.46
C LEU A 180 -16.87 8.55 -3.11
N PRO A 181 -16.87 9.83 -3.56
CA PRO A 181 -17.94 10.78 -3.32
C PRO A 181 -19.17 10.48 -4.20
N ALA A 182 -20.18 9.83 -3.64
CA ALA A 182 -21.41 9.50 -4.36
C ALA A 182 -22.10 10.75 -4.92
N HIS A 183 -22.03 11.89 -4.24
CA HIS A 183 -22.64 13.14 -4.69
C HIS A 183 -22.05 13.69 -6.02
N LEU A 184 -20.86 13.23 -6.40
CA LEU A 184 -20.24 13.62 -7.67
C LEU A 184 -20.37 12.53 -8.76
N LEU A 185 -20.47 11.26 -8.36
CA LEU A 185 -20.28 10.14 -9.28
C LEU A 185 -21.50 9.21 -9.40
N ALA A 186 -22.48 9.27 -8.51
CA ALA A 186 -23.60 8.32 -8.50
C ALA A 186 -24.48 8.36 -9.77
N ASP A 187 -24.56 9.50 -10.44
CA ASP A 187 -25.33 9.66 -11.69
C ASP A 187 -24.50 9.33 -12.94
N VAL A 188 -23.22 8.95 -12.79
CA VAL A 188 -22.34 8.55 -13.89
C VAL A 188 -22.49 7.04 -14.12
N PRO A 189 -22.84 6.60 -15.36
CA PRO A 189 -22.87 5.17 -15.69
C PRO A 189 -21.51 4.50 -15.43
N GLY A 190 -21.49 3.26 -14.94
CA GLY A 190 -20.27 2.53 -14.60
C GLY A 190 -19.23 2.50 -15.72
N ALA A 191 -19.68 2.31 -16.98
CA ALA A 191 -18.83 2.36 -18.17
C ALA A 191 -18.13 3.72 -18.39
N ASN A 192 -18.65 4.80 -17.84
CA ASN A 192 -18.17 6.18 -18.06
C ASN A 192 -17.46 6.76 -16.81
N LEU A 193 -17.35 6.02 -15.73
CA LEU A 193 -16.64 6.47 -14.52
C LEU A 193 -15.18 6.82 -14.86
N GLY A 194 -14.52 5.98 -15.64
CA GLY A 194 -13.22 6.32 -16.23
C GLY A 194 -13.38 7.22 -17.46
N GLY A 195 -13.20 8.52 -17.30
CA GLY A 195 -13.36 9.53 -18.38
C GLY A 195 -14.12 10.76 -17.91
N THR A 196 -14.39 10.85 -16.60
CA THR A 196 -14.98 12.05 -15.99
C THR A 196 -13.90 13.07 -15.64
N SER A 197 -14.29 14.31 -15.39
CA SER A 197 -13.37 15.33 -14.87
C SER A 197 -12.77 14.97 -13.49
N PHE A 198 -13.40 14.05 -12.77
CA PHE A 198 -12.91 13.54 -11.50
C PHE A 198 -11.53 12.89 -11.61
N GLU A 199 -11.20 12.27 -12.74
CA GLU A 199 -9.89 11.65 -12.97
C GLU A 199 -8.70 12.63 -12.83
N LEU A 200 -8.91 13.91 -13.16
CA LEU A 200 -7.85 14.92 -13.13
C LEU A 200 -8.05 15.97 -12.02
N ALA A 201 -9.20 15.97 -11.35
CA ALA A 201 -9.54 16.87 -10.27
C ALA A 201 -10.35 16.13 -9.19
N PRO A 202 -9.76 15.12 -8.54
CA PRO A 202 -10.45 14.30 -7.55
C PRO A 202 -10.80 15.09 -6.30
N VAL A 203 -11.93 14.75 -5.70
CA VAL A 203 -12.35 15.20 -4.37
C VAL A 203 -12.29 13.99 -3.45
N GLY A 204 -11.30 13.94 -2.57
CA GLY A 204 -11.08 12.86 -1.63
C GLY A 204 -11.56 13.22 -0.20
N ALA A 205 -11.28 12.30 0.72
CA ALA A 205 -11.48 12.51 2.16
C ALA A 205 -10.17 12.31 2.95
N GLY A 206 -9.04 12.25 2.23
CA GLY A 206 -7.71 12.07 2.78
C GLY A 206 -7.08 13.36 3.32
N PRO A 207 -5.88 13.25 3.90
CA PRO A 207 -5.22 14.36 4.59
C PRO A 207 -4.69 15.48 3.69
N TYR A 208 -4.53 15.21 2.40
CA TYR A 208 -4.06 16.18 1.41
C TYR A 208 -5.06 16.31 0.26
N ARG A 209 -5.26 17.51 -0.26
CA ARG A 209 -6.09 17.78 -1.44
C ARG A 209 -5.21 18.12 -2.65
N LEU A 210 -5.68 17.78 -3.82
CA LEU A 210 -5.05 18.19 -5.06
C LEU A 210 -5.27 19.70 -5.30
N VAL A 211 -4.16 20.43 -5.54
CA VAL A 211 -4.20 21.85 -5.89
C VAL A 211 -3.86 22.05 -7.36
N ARG A 212 -2.92 21.25 -7.88
CA ARG A 212 -2.45 21.34 -9.25
C ARG A 212 -2.00 19.98 -9.75
N LEU A 213 -2.36 19.68 -10.98
CA LEU A 213 -1.86 18.54 -11.73
C LEU A 213 -1.35 19.05 -13.08
N ASP A 214 -0.13 18.66 -13.45
CA ASP A 214 0.44 18.94 -14.77
C ASP A 214 1.39 17.81 -15.22
N ALA A 215 2.02 17.96 -16.37
CA ALA A 215 2.92 16.95 -16.92
C ALA A 215 4.16 16.64 -16.05
N THR A 216 4.47 17.47 -15.07
CA THR A 216 5.62 17.32 -14.17
C THR A 216 5.25 16.67 -12.84
N GLY A 217 3.95 16.50 -12.56
CA GLY A 217 3.45 15.87 -11.35
C GLY A 217 2.27 16.59 -10.72
N ALA A 218 2.06 16.37 -9.43
CA ALA A 218 0.95 16.89 -8.66
C ALA A 218 1.43 17.71 -7.45
N VAL A 219 0.73 18.80 -7.17
CA VAL A 219 0.90 19.61 -5.96
C VAL A 219 -0.28 19.33 -5.05
N LEU A 220 0.00 18.87 -3.85
CA LEU A 220 -0.98 18.53 -2.84
C LEU A 220 -0.82 19.45 -1.64
N GLU A 221 -1.93 19.98 -1.12
CA GLU A 221 -1.96 20.84 0.06
C GLU A 221 -2.62 20.10 1.22
N ARG A 222 -2.03 20.21 2.40
CA ARG A 222 -2.60 19.63 3.61
C ARG A 222 -3.94 20.25 3.90
N MET A 223 -4.95 19.41 4.18
CA MET A 223 -6.21 19.89 4.69
C MET A 223 -5.98 20.49 6.08
N SER A 224 -6.26 21.79 6.21
CA SER A 224 -6.30 22.41 7.54
C SER A 224 -7.43 21.77 8.32
N ASP A 225 -7.19 21.42 9.59
CA ASP A 225 -8.22 20.92 10.47
C ASP A 225 -9.42 21.88 10.44
N ALA A 226 -10.48 21.49 9.78
CA ALA A 226 -11.80 21.94 10.19
C ALA A 226 -11.89 21.44 11.64
N ALA A 227 -11.94 22.39 12.60
CA ALA A 227 -11.85 22.14 14.03
C ALA A 227 -12.64 20.88 14.40
N PRO A 228 -12.07 19.92 15.16
CA PRO A 228 -12.81 18.77 15.62
C PRO A 228 -14.06 19.30 16.32
N SER A 229 -15.23 18.87 15.87
CA SER A 229 -16.48 19.22 16.54
C SER A 229 -16.32 18.88 18.03
N PRO A 230 -16.56 19.83 18.96
CA PRO A 230 -16.31 19.61 20.38
C PRO A 230 -17.18 18.50 21.03
N ALA A 231 -17.93 17.75 20.23
CA ALA A 231 -18.86 16.72 20.66
C ALA A 231 -18.40 15.27 20.37
N ALA A 232 -17.16 15.02 19.98
CA ALA A 232 -16.69 13.66 19.79
C ALA A 232 -16.22 13.09 21.14
N PRO A 233 -16.87 12.03 21.70
CA PRO A 233 -16.36 11.36 22.90
C PRO A 233 -15.00 10.73 22.58
N SER A 234 -14.02 11.02 23.44
CA SER A 234 -12.66 10.46 23.41
C SER A 234 -12.66 8.97 23.78
N VAL A 235 -13.07 8.09 22.86
CA VAL A 235 -12.93 6.64 23.01
C VAL A 235 -12.50 6.04 21.69
N GLY A 236 -11.19 5.93 21.51
CA GLY A 236 -10.56 5.24 20.40
C GLY A 236 -9.08 5.60 20.31
N PRO A 237 -8.21 4.72 19.83
CA PRO A 237 -6.78 5.01 19.76
C PRO A 237 -6.54 6.18 18.80
N ASP A 238 -6.04 7.22 19.39
CA ASP A 238 -5.28 8.34 18.89
C ASP A 238 -5.99 9.39 18.00
N PRO A 239 -6.74 10.33 18.65
CA PRO A 239 -7.06 11.60 18.02
C PRO A 239 -5.81 12.48 17.75
N LEU A 240 -4.62 12.07 18.23
CA LEU A 240 -3.39 12.86 18.19
C LEU A 240 -2.79 13.02 16.80
N LEU A 241 -3.08 12.14 15.84
CA LEU A 241 -2.50 12.26 14.49
C LEU A 241 -2.96 13.53 13.75
N TRP A 242 -4.15 14.04 14.03
CA TRP A 242 -4.69 15.25 13.43
C TRP A 242 -4.31 16.55 14.18
N GLN A 243 -3.75 16.41 15.41
CA GLN A 243 -3.29 17.53 16.25
C GLN A 243 -1.77 17.75 16.20
N LEU A 244 -1.04 16.99 15.35
CA LEU A 244 0.38 17.16 15.20
C LEU A 244 0.68 18.50 14.49
N PRO A 245 1.77 19.19 14.87
CA PRO A 245 2.12 20.47 14.27
C PRO A 245 2.22 20.35 12.75
N ASP A 246 1.63 21.34 12.05
CA ASP A 246 1.60 21.48 10.59
C ASP A 246 3.01 21.66 10.02
N ASP A 247 3.79 20.58 9.94
CA ASP A 247 5.17 20.72 9.50
C ASP A 247 5.28 20.62 7.97
N ILE A 248 4.65 19.63 7.34
CA ILE A 248 4.57 19.53 5.87
C ILE A 248 3.20 20.02 5.41
N GLN A 249 3.15 21.24 4.92
CA GLN A 249 1.92 21.90 4.45
C GLN A 249 1.62 21.56 3.00
N GLN A 250 2.66 21.20 2.23
CA GLN A 250 2.53 20.89 0.82
C GLN A 250 3.41 19.69 0.47
N ILE A 251 2.89 18.81 -0.36
CA ILE A 251 3.64 17.72 -0.98
C ILE A 251 3.64 17.94 -2.50
N ASP A 252 4.84 18.06 -3.08
CA ASP A 252 5.05 18.09 -4.53
C ASP A 252 5.45 16.68 -4.96
N VAL A 253 4.54 15.91 -5.52
CA VAL A 253 4.85 14.63 -6.17
C VAL A 253 5.39 14.95 -7.57
N ARG A 254 6.68 14.74 -7.79
CA ARG A 254 7.37 15.03 -9.06
C ARG A 254 7.62 13.77 -9.84
N VAL A 255 7.12 13.76 -11.06
CA VAL A 255 7.19 12.59 -11.94
C VAL A 255 8.37 12.70 -12.89
N TYR A 256 9.12 11.62 -13.02
CA TYR A 256 10.28 11.50 -13.88
C TYR A 256 10.10 10.36 -14.88
N PRO A 257 10.67 10.47 -16.10
CA PRO A 257 10.49 9.45 -17.13
C PRO A 257 11.22 8.14 -16.83
N ASP A 258 12.31 8.21 -16.07
CA ASP A 258 13.14 7.06 -15.75
C ASP A 258 13.96 7.25 -14.46
N ASP A 259 14.60 6.18 -14.00
CA ASP A 259 15.43 6.13 -12.81
C ASP A 259 16.62 7.12 -12.87
N ALA A 260 17.24 7.29 -14.04
CA ALA A 260 18.41 8.16 -14.19
C ALA A 260 18.03 9.63 -14.04
N ALA A 261 16.90 10.04 -14.60
CA ALA A 261 16.37 11.40 -14.45
C ALA A 261 16.01 11.70 -12.98
N LEU A 262 15.36 10.76 -12.29
CA LEU A 262 15.03 10.90 -10.88
C LEU A 262 16.30 10.95 -10.01
N ALA A 263 17.29 10.09 -10.27
CA ALA A 263 18.55 10.09 -9.55
C ALA A 263 19.31 11.42 -9.72
N ALA A 264 19.35 11.96 -10.94
CA ALA A 264 19.96 13.28 -11.21
C ALA A 264 19.23 14.41 -10.46
N ALA A 265 17.90 14.38 -10.44
CA ALA A 265 17.08 15.35 -9.71
C ALA A 265 17.33 15.29 -8.18
N PHE A 266 17.45 14.08 -7.61
CA PHE A 266 17.80 13.92 -6.21
C PHE A 266 19.20 14.46 -5.93
N GLN A 267 20.21 14.15 -6.76
CA GLN A 267 21.57 14.68 -6.61
C GLN A 267 21.59 16.21 -6.66
N ALA A 268 20.84 16.81 -7.58
CA ALA A 268 20.71 18.25 -7.74
C ALA A 268 19.91 18.96 -6.64
N GLY A 269 19.31 18.22 -5.68
CA GLY A 269 18.47 18.80 -4.64
C GLY A 269 17.10 19.29 -5.09
N GLN A 270 16.64 18.83 -6.24
CA GLN A 270 15.33 19.18 -6.76
C GLN A 270 14.20 18.41 -6.06
N VAL A 271 14.49 17.24 -5.51
CA VAL A 271 13.59 16.44 -4.69
C VAL A 271 14.23 16.11 -3.34
N ASP A 272 13.40 15.91 -2.33
CA ASP A 272 13.79 15.60 -0.96
C ASP A 272 13.81 14.07 -0.72
N ALA A 273 13.11 13.33 -1.56
CA ALA A 273 13.10 11.87 -1.54
C ALA A 273 13.00 11.30 -2.96
N ALA A 274 13.47 10.06 -3.12
CA ALA A 274 13.40 9.28 -4.34
C ALA A 274 13.16 7.81 -4.00
N GLY A 275 12.16 7.21 -4.61
CA GLY A 275 11.82 5.84 -4.30
C GLY A 275 11.59 4.94 -5.50
N GLY A 276 11.78 3.62 -5.31
CA GLY A 276 11.59 2.57 -6.32
C GLY A 276 12.58 2.60 -7.46
N LEU A 277 13.73 3.19 -7.24
CA LEU A 277 14.87 3.16 -8.14
C LEU A 277 15.47 1.75 -8.23
N SER A 278 16.18 1.47 -9.30
CA SER A 278 17.03 0.28 -9.41
C SER A 278 17.98 0.16 -8.23
N PRO A 279 18.37 -1.07 -7.84
CA PRO A 279 19.24 -1.28 -6.69
C PRO A 279 20.56 -0.52 -6.75
N ASP A 280 21.17 -0.42 -7.91
CA ASP A 280 22.46 0.27 -8.09
C ASP A 280 22.31 1.78 -7.83
N LEU A 281 21.31 2.43 -8.41
CA LEU A 281 21.04 3.85 -8.19
C LEU A 281 20.62 4.13 -6.74
N THR A 282 19.79 3.26 -6.15
CA THR A 282 19.41 3.34 -4.74
C THR A 282 20.64 3.33 -3.84
N ASN A 283 21.55 2.36 -4.03
CA ASN A 283 22.79 2.25 -3.26
C ASN A 283 23.71 3.46 -3.47
N GLN A 284 23.82 3.94 -4.72
CA GLN A 284 24.59 5.14 -5.03
C GLN A 284 24.03 6.39 -4.32
N LEU A 285 22.72 6.63 -4.41
CA LEU A 285 22.12 7.81 -3.80
C LEU A 285 22.13 7.76 -2.27
N SER A 286 21.92 6.59 -1.69
CA SER A 286 21.94 6.41 -0.23
C SER A 286 23.33 6.63 0.40
N ALA A 287 24.39 6.49 -0.41
CA ALA A 287 25.76 6.77 0.01
C ALA A 287 26.14 8.27 -0.04
N LEU A 288 25.28 9.14 -0.58
CA LEU A 288 25.54 10.57 -0.64
C LEU A 288 25.51 11.21 0.76
N PRO A 289 26.40 12.18 1.04
CA PRO A 289 26.31 12.96 2.26
C PRO A 289 24.94 13.62 2.40
N GLY A 290 24.33 13.50 3.58
CA GLY A 290 23.01 14.07 3.84
C GLY A 290 21.82 13.27 3.29
N ALA A 291 22.06 12.08 2.78
CA ALA A 291 21.01 11.12 2.41
C ALA A 291 20.97 9.93 3.36
N ARG A 292 19.84 9.28 3.47
CA ARG A 292 19.65 8.00 4.17
C ARG A 292 18.70 7.10 3.41
N LEU A 293 18.86 5.80 3.62
CA LEU A 293 17.97 4.78 3.07
C LEU A 293 16.91 4.38 4.10
N VAL A 294 15.66 4.43 3.70
CA VAL A 294 14.52 3.84 4.42
C VAL A 294 14.07 2.61 3.65
N ARG A 295 13.99 1.47 4.30
CA ARG A 295 13.62 0.19 3.67
C ARG A 295 12.29 -0.27 4.21
N TYR A 296 11.31 -0.40 3.34
CA TYR A 296 9.99 -0.92 3.69
C TYR A 296 9.89 -2.37 3.21
N PRO A 297 9.83 -3.37 4.12
CA PRO A 297 9.51 -4.74 3.73
C PRO A 297 8.20 -4.78 2.95
N ARG A 298 8.14 -5.60 1.88
CA ARG A 298 6.95 -5.74 1.05
C ARG A 298 6.31 -7.10 1.20
N THR A 299 5.00 -7.17 0.92
CA THR A 299 4.26 -8.42 0.82
C THR A 299 4.44 -9.11 -0.55
N VAL A 300 5.27 -8.57 -1.43
CA VAL A 300 5.52 -9.10 -2.76
C VAL A 300 6.68 -10.08 -2.73
N LEU A 301 6.36 -11.34 -3.00
CA LEU A 301 7.27 -12.46 -3.08
C LEU A 301 7.66 -12.73 -4.53
N THR A 302 8.94 -12.64 -4.85
CA THR A 302 9.48 -13.24 -6.09
C THR A 302 9.65 -14.74 -5.89
N ALA A 303 9.02 -15.55 -6.74
CA ALA A 303 8.94 -16.99 -6.61
C ALA A 303 9.05 -17.72 -7.95
N VAL A 304 9.36 -19.03 -7.92
CA VAL A 304 9.12 -19.90 -9.06
C VAL A 304 7.79 -20.62 -8.87
N MET A 305 6.84 -20.29 -9.71
CA MET A 305 5.57 -21.00 -9.86
C MET A 305 5.80 -22.27 -10.68
N LEU A 306 5.43 -23.42 -10.15
CA LEU A 306 5.48 -24.69 -10.84
C LEU A 306 4.07 -25.09 -11.29
N ASN A 307 3.92 -25.59 -12.51
CA ASN A 307 2.64 -26.13 -12.95
C ASN A 307 2.45 -27.56 -12.43
N LEU A 308 1.55 -27.70 -11.47
CA LEU A 308 1.23 -28.97 -10.81
C LEU A 308 -0.08 -29.58 -11.30
N ARG A 309 -0.65 -29.05 -12.38
CA ARG A 309 -1.87 -29.60 -12.99
C ARG A 309 -1.61 -30.99 -13.57
N PHE A 310 -2.68 -31.77 -13.69
CA PHE A 310 -2.62 -33.07 -14.35
C PHE A 310 -2.03 -32.95 -15.75
N GLY A 311 -1.07 -33.80 -16.09
CA GLY A 311 -0.31 -33.74 -17.35
C GLY A 311 1.11 -33.18 -17.22
N HIS A 312 1.37 -32.33 -16.22
CA HIS A 312 2.73 -31.81 -15.91
C HIS A 312 3.47 -32.72 -14.93
N ASN A 313 3.82 -33.94 -15.39
CA ASN A 313 4.32 -35.00 -14.51
C ASN A 313 5.73 -34.74 -13.94
N VAL A 314 6.45 -33.71 -14.40
CA VAL A 314 7.82 -33.43 -13.97
C VAL A 314 7.85 -33.02 -12.50
N PHE A 315 6.89 -32.18 -12.07
CA PHE A 315 6.89 -31.57 -10.74
C PHE A 315 5.98 -32.27 -9.71
N GLN A 316 5.28 -33.35 -10.08
CA GLN A 316 4.36 -34.05 -9.18
C GLN A 316 5.08 -34.64 -7.94
N ASN A 317 6.31 -35.09 -8.10
CA ASN A 317 7.10 -35.59 -6.98
C ASN A 317 7.74 -34.47 -6.17
N VAL A 318 7.45 -34.40 -4.87
CA VAL A 318 7.97 -33.36 -3.98
C VAL A 318 9.49 -33.32 -3.89
N HIS A 319 10.15 -34.49 -4.05
CA HIS A 319 11.62 -34.56 -4.10
C HIS A 319 12.18 -33.74 -5.28
N VAL A 320 11.50 -33.74 -6.43
CA VAL A 320 11.90 -32.89 -7.56
C VAL A 320 11.75 -31.41 -7.21
N ARG A 321 10.63 -31.01 -6.63
CA ARG A 321 10.39 -29.61 -6.23
C ARG A 321 11.45 -29.14 -5.21
N ARG A 322 11.76 -30.03 -4.24
CA ARG A 322 12.81 -29.77 -3.24
C ARG A 322 14.20 -29.67 -3.86
N ALA A 323 14.51 -30.56 -4.82
CA ALA A 323 15.77 -30.51 -5.56
C ALA A 323 15.94 -29.18 -6.30
N LEU A 324 14.88 -28.72 -6.99
CA LEU A 324 14.90 -27.46 -7.71
C LEU A 324 15.12 -26.27 -6.77
N LEU A 325 14.50 -26.26 -5.58
CA LEU A 325 14.70 -25.20 -4.59
C LEU A 325 16.11 -25.24 -3.98
N LEU A 326 16.62 -26.43 -3.60
CA LEU A 326 17.97 -26.63 -3.08
C LEU A 326 19.05 -26.17 -4.08
N ALA A 327 18.78 -26.26 -5.38
CA ALA A 327 19.70 -25.84 -6.42
C ALA A 327 19.84 -24.34 -6.58
N ILE A 328 18.88 -23.53 -6.12
CA ILE A 328 18.86 -22.07 -6.30
C ILE A 328 19.60 -21.37 -5.18
N ASP A 329 20.66 -20.58 -5.50
CA ASP A 329 21.29 -19.70 -4.52
C ASP A 329 20.45 -18.42 -4.30
N ARG A 330 19.43 -18.54 -3.44
CA ARG A 330 18.54 -17.44 -3.08
C ARG A 330 19.25 -16.28 -2.38
N ASN A 331 20.35 -16.55 -1.67
CA ASN A 331 21.17 -15.48 -1.08
C ASN A 331 21.93 -14.71 -2.17
N ALA A 332 22.37 -15.38 -3.25
CA ALA A 332 22.95 -14.69 -4.40
C ALA A 332 21.91 -13.81 -5.12
N ILE A 333 20.66 -14.27 -5.25
CA ILE A 333 19.55 -13.46 -5.78
C ILE A 333 19.42 -12.15 -4.98
N VAL A 334 19.32 -12.22 -3.65
CA VAL A 334 19.22 -11.03 -2.80
C VAL A 334 20.43 -10.11 -2.95
N ARG A 335 21.65 -10.69 -2.94
CA ARG A 335 22.88 -9.86 -3.03
C ARG A 335 23.10 -9.26 -4.41
N GLN A 336 22.87 -10.03 -5.49
CA GLN A 336 23.29 -9.65 -6.85
C GLN A 336 22.17 -9.01 -7.66
N GLN A 337 20.93 -9.57 -7.58
CA GLN A 337 19.82 -9.09 -8.36
C GLN A 337 19.05 -7.97 -7.64
N MET A 338 18.98 -8.05 -6.29
CA MET A 338 18.29 -7.03 -5.48
C MET A 338 19.26 -6.02 -4.84
N GLY A 339 20.58 -6.09 -5.10
CA GLY A 339 21.58 -5.18 -4.51
C GLY A 339 21.58 -5.17 -2.97
N GLY A 340 21.14 -6.25 -2.32
CA GLY A 340 20.97 -6.35 -0.87
C GLY A 340 19.66 -5.74 -0.36
N LEU A 341 18.80 -5.22 -1.23
CA LEU A 341 17.52 -4.59 -0.89
C LEU A 341 16.40 -5.64 -0.87
N GLY A 342 16.49 -6.57 0.06
CA GLY A 342 15.53 -7.64 0.22
C GLY A 342 15.99 -8.69 1.22
N VAL A 343 15.16 -9.70 1.41
CA VAL A 343 15.44 -10.85 2.28
C VAL A 343 15.11 -12.16 1.58
N ARG A 344 15.88 -13.22 1.86
CA ARG A 344 15.57 -14.55 1.36
C ARG A 344 14.22 -15.02 1.91
N ALA A 345 13.39 -15.58 1.06
CA ALA A 345 12.12 -16.18 1.46
C ALA A 345 12.30 -17.68 1.74
N ASP A 346 11.86 -18.14 2.89
CA ASP A 346 11.78 -19.56 3.24
C ASP A 346 10.34 -20.09 3.19
N THR A 347 9.36 -19.18 3.15
CA THR A 347 7.92 -19.47 3.07
C THR A 347 7.21 -18.41 2.23
N LEU A 348 5.92 -18.60 1.99
CA LEU A 348 5.04 -17.64 1.32
C LEU A 348 4.53 -16.53 2.25
N VAL A 349 4.93 -16.52 3.53
CA VAL A 349 4.59 -15.47 4.50
C VAL A 349 5.81 -14.58 4.72
N PRO A 350 5.72 -13.24 4.54
CA PRO A 350 6.86 -12.35 4.74
C PRO A 350 7.39 -12.42 6.18
N PRO A 351 8.72 -12.39 6.39
CA PRO A 351 9.31 -12.46 7.74
C PRO A 351 8.86 -11.34 8.69
N SER A 352 8.45 -10.19 8.15
CA SER A 352 7.91 -9.05 8.90
C SER A 352 6.39 -9.11 9.14
N SER A 353 5.70 -10.17 8.66
CA SER A 353 4.27 -10.37 8.89
C SER A 353 3.99 -10.88 10.30
N TRP A 354 2.87 -10.47 10.88
CA TRP A 354 2.32 -11.02 12.12
C TRP A 354 2.08 -12.53 12.07
N ALA A 355 1.88 -13.07 10.87
CA ALA A 355 1.55 -14.48 10.63
C ALA A 355 2.78 -15.38 10.48
N PHE A 356 3.99 -14.80 10.33
CA PHE A 356 5.21 -15.55 10.10
C PHE A 356 5.64 -16.38 11.30
N ASN A 357 6.03 -17.63 11.07
CA ASN A 357 6.59 -18.51 12.08
C ASN A 357 7.84 -19.21 11.55
N ALA A 358 9.01 -18.76 11.98
CA ALA A 358 10.31 -19.26 11.52
C ALA A 358 10.52 -20.78 11.73
N GLN A 359 9.93 -21.36 12.79
CA GLN A 359 10.06 -22.81 13.06
C GLN A 359 9.18 -23.63 12.12
N ALA A 360 7.96 -23.14 11.83
CA ALA A 360 7.03 -23.80 10.93
C ALA A 360 7.49 -23.69 9.47
N ALA A 361 7.99 -22.52 9.06
CA ALA A 361 8.51 -22.26 7.72
C ALA A 361 9.69 -23.18 7.37
N GLY A 362 10.48 -23.58 8.37
CA GLY A 362 11.72 -24.33 8.14
C GLY A 362 12.73 -23.49 7.36
N SER A 363 13.78 -24.14 6.88
CA SER A 363 14.77 -23.50 6.00
C SER A 363 15.36 -24.51 5.05
N VAL A 364 15.37 -24.19 3.76
CA VAL A 364 16.02 -24.99 2.70
C VAL A 364 17.26 -24.23 2.25
N ALA A 365 18.43 -24.61 2.76
CA ALA A 365 19.69 -23.98 2.36
C ALA A 365 20.09 -24.42 0.94
N TYR A 366 20.78 -23.53 0.21
CA TYR A 366 21.38 -23.83 -1.08
C TYR A 366 22.41 -24.96 -0.94
N ASP A 367 22.17 -26.09 -1.65
CA ASP A 367 23.05 -27.28 -1.66
C ASP A 367 22.82 -28.08 -2.93
N ARG A 368 23.74 -27.96 -3.90
CA ARG A 368 23.69 -28.70 -5.16
C ARG A 368 23.85 -30.21 -4.97
N ALA A 369 24.60 -30.63 -3.95
CA ALA A 369 24.80 -32.06 -3.69
C ALA A 369 23.53 -32.68 -3.09
N ALA A 370 22.88 -31.99 -2.17
CA ALA A 370 21.57 -32.38 -1.67
C ALA A 370 20.51 -32.38 -2.77
N ALA A 371 20.51 -31.38 -3.67
CA ALA A 371 19.62 -31.34 -4.83
C ALA A 371 19.75 -32.58 -5.70
N ALA A 372 20.99 -33.03 -5.99
CA ALA A 372 21.22 -34.23 -6.75
C ALA A 372 20.71 -35.50 -6.02
N LYS A 373 20.86 -35.59 -4.68
CA LYS A 373 20.30 -36.67 -3.87
C LYS A 373 18.77 -36.73 -3.93
N GLU A 374 18.11 -35.57 -3.87
CA GLU A 374 16.67 -35.48 -4.00
C GLU A 374 16.18 -35.93 -5.38
N LEU A 375 16.89 -35.61 -6.47
CA LEU A 375 16.55 -36.13 -7.80
C LEU A 375 16.69 -37.68 -7.87
N VAL A 376 17.72 -38.24 -7.24
CA VAL A 376 17.86 -39.71 -7.13
C VAL A 376 16.72 -40.30 -6.31
N ALA A 377 16.32 -39.67 -5.19
CA ALA A 377 15.18 -40.10 -4.38
C ALA A 377 13.85 -40.04 -5.17
N ALA A 378 13.73 -39.10 -6.12
CA ALA A 378 12.61 -39.02 -7.06
C ALA A 378 12.66 -40.15 -8.15
N GLY A 379 13.66 -41.01 -8.13
CA GLY A 379 13.88 -42.08 -9.14
C GLY A 379 14.56 -41.59 -10.41
N TRP A 380 15.08 -40.37 -10.46
CA TRP A 380 15.81 -39.83 -11.60
C TRP A 380 17.23 -40.42 -11.66
N ARG A 381 17.80 -40.58 -12.86
CA ARG A 381 19.13 -41.13 -13.09
C ARG A 381 19.95 -40.20 -13.97
N ARG A 382 21.25 -40.14 -13.71
CA ARG A 382 22.19 -39.41 -14.57
C ARG A 382 22.29 -40.07 -15.95
N SER A 383 22.30 -39.25 -17.00
CA SER A 383 22.53 -39.67 -18.39
C SER A 383 23.40 -38.61 -19.06
N GLY A 384 24.69 -38.87 -19.20
CA GLY A 384 25.67 -37.88 -19.60
C GLY A 384 25.74 -36.71 -18.59
N SER A 385 25.64 -35.50 -19.07
CA SER A 385 25.60 -34.27 -18.23
C SER A 385 24.20 -33.94 -17.66
N GLY A 386 23.15 -34.66 -18.12
CA GLY A 386 21.76 -34.39 -17.75
C GLY A 386 21.13 -35.44 -16.83
N TRP A 387 19.82 -35.34 -16.66
CA TRP A 387 18.99 -36.28 -15.91
C TRP A 387 17.88 -36.86 -16.77
N VAL A 388 17.56 -38.11 -16.56
CA VAL A 388 16.37 -38.76 -17.13
C VAL A 388 15.43 -39.19 -16.00
N ARG A 389 14.15 -38.99 -16.21
CA ARG A 389 13.09 -39.37 -15.26
C ARG A 389 12.61 -40.80 -15.50
N PRO A 390 11.97 -41.45 -14.52
CA PRO A 390 11.39 -42.77 -14.68
C PRO A 390 10.49 -42.87 -15.92
N GLY A 391 10.64 -43.94 -16.71
CA GLY A 391 9.82 -44.18 -17.90
C GLY A 391 10.13 -43.31 -19.13
N VAL A 392 11.11 -42.40 -19.06
CA VAL A 392 11.49 -41.50 -20.17
C VAL A 392 12.95 -41.73 -20.52
N LYS A 393 13.28 -41.82 -21.82
CA LYS A 393 14.67 -42.02 -22.31
C LYS A 393 15.40 -40.69 -22.56
N ALA A 394 14.66 -39.63 -22.92
CA ALA A 394 15.23 -38.32 -23.21
C ALA A 394 15.61 -37.59 -21.92
N PRO A 395 16.74 -36.86 -21.91
CA PRO A 395 17.10 -35.98 -20.82
C PRO A 395 16.03 -34.89 -20.60
N VAL A 396 15.82 -34.54 -19.34
CA VAL A 396 14.87 -33.49 -18.97
C VAL A 396 15.43 -32.13 -19.36
N THR A 397 14.59 -31.32 -20.01
CA THR A 397 14.77 -29.87 -20.20
C THR A 397 13.52 -29.20 -19.70
N LEU A 398 13.65 -28.19 -18.85
CA LEU A 398 12.50 -27.43 -18.33
C LEU A 398 12.24 -26.18 -19.17
N GLU A 399 10.99 -25.83 -19.34
CA GLU A 399 10.61 -24.52 -19.85
C GLU A 399 10.41 -23.56 -18.67
N LEU A 400 11.07 -22.39 -18.73
CA LEU A 400 10.95 -21.34 -17.74
C LEU A 400 10.38 -20.08 -18.41
N LEU A 401 9.16 -19.74 -18.03
CA LEU A 401 8.50 -18.52 -18.43
C LEU A 401 8.98 -17.35 -17.55
N THR A 402 9.23 -16.22 -18.16
CA THR A 402 9.46 -14.95 -17.49
C THR A 402 8.94 -13.80 -18.33
N VAL A 403 8.72 -12.65 -17.71
CA VAL A 403 8.46 -11.41 -18.43
C VAL A 403 9.74 -10.84 -19.01
N ASP A 404 9.63 -9.99 -20.04
CA ASP A 404 10.79 -9.34 -20.63
C ASP A 404 11.43 -8.30 -19.68
N ALA A 405 12.71 -7.99 -19.91
CA ALA A 405 13.49 -7.11 -19.04
C ALA A 405 13.02 -5.64 -19.05
N THR A 406 12.24 -5.23 -20.04
CA THR A 406 11.65 -3.88 -20.08
C THR A 406 10.40 -3.79 -19.22
N THR A 407 9.68 -4.90 -19.09
CA THR A 407 8.49 -5.04 -18.24
C THR A 407 8.87 -5.16 -16.77
N ASN A 408 9.76 -6.12 -16.44
CA ASN A 408 10.27 -6.32 -15.08
C ASN A 408 11.73 -6.81 -15.14
N PRO A 409 12.71 -5.89 -15.03
CA PRO A 409 14.13 -6.24 -15.10
C PRO A 409 14.56 -7.17 -13.97
N LEU A 410 13.94 -7.08 -12.78
CA LEU A 410 14.26 -7.95 -11.64
C LEU A 410 13.84 -9.40 -11.90
N ASP A 411 12.60 -9.63 -12.30
CA ASP A 411 12.10 -10.98 -12.60
C ASP A 411 12.90 -11.64 -13.71
N TYR A 412 13.24 -10.87 -14.76
CA TYR A 412 14.09 -11.38 -15.84
C TYR A 412 15.48 -11.80 -15.32
N ALA A 413 16.12 -10.95 -14.52
CA ALA A 413 17.45 -11.26 -13.96
C ALA A 413 17.41 -12.46 -13.00
N VAL A 414 16.36 -12.56 -12.19
CA VAL A 414 16.13 -13.72 -11.32
C VAL A 414 15.91 -14.99 -12.14
N ALA A 415 15.14 -14.93 -13.23
CA ALA A 415 14.93 -16.10 -14.10
C ALA A 415 16.23 -16.58 -14.75
N VAL A 416 17.10 -15.65 -15.18
CA VAL A 416 18.45 -15.98 -15.70
C VAL A 416 19.29 -16.69 -14.64
N GLN A 417 19.26 -16.21 -13.38
CA GLN A 417 19.97 -16.85 -12.26
C GLN A 417 19.42 -18.25 -11.97
N VAL A 418 18.10 -18.41 -11.88
CA VAL A 418 17.43 -19.71 -11.64
C VAL A 418 17.81 -20.72 -12.74
N ALA A 419 17.79 -20.29 -14.00
CA ALA A 419 18.17 -21.16 -15.11
C ALA A 419 19.64 -21.58 -15.06
N ALA A 420 20.54 -20.68 -14.68
CA ALA A 420 21.96 -20.98 -14.49
C ALA A 420 22.16 -21.99 -13.36
N ASP A 421 21.45 -21.83 -12.25
CA ASP A 421 21.53 -22.70 -11.09
C ASP A 421 20.98 -24.10 -11.39
N TRP A 422 19.86 -24.22 -12.09
CA TRP A 422 19.30 -25.51 -12.52
C TRP A 422 20.21 -26.21 -13.54
N LYS A 423 20.78 -25.44 -14.48
CA LYS A 423 21.76 -25.97 -15.43
C LYS A 423 23.01 -26.55 -14.72
N ALA A 424 23.46 -25.90 -13.65
CA ALA A 424 24.62 -26.31 -12.88
C ALA A 424 24.43 -27.67 -12.18
N ILE A 425 23.19 -28.08 -11.89
CA ILE A 425 22.88 -29.44 -11.40
C ILE A 425 22.53 -30.41 -12.54
N GLY A 426 22.62 -30.01 -13.81
CA GLY A 426 22.38 -30.84 -15.00
C GLY A 426 20.94 -30.85 -15.49
N ILE A 427 20.15 -29.79 -15.19
CA ILE A 427 18.81 -29.58 -15.71
C ILE A 427 18.85 -28.34 -16.61
N PRO A 428 19.00 -28.49 -17.93
CA PRO A 428 18.97 -27.36 -18.84
C PRO A 428 17.58 -26.70 -18.89
N VAL A 429 17.55 -25.37 -19.15
CA VAL A 429 16.35 -24.56 -19.22
C VAL A 429 16.22 -23.96 -20.60
N ARG A 430 15.00 -23.97 -21.12
CA ARG A 430 14.56 -23.20 -22.29
C ARG A 430 13.71 -22.05 -21.80
N PHE A 431 14.08 -20.84 -22.19
CA PHE A 431 13.31 -19.65 -21.86
C PHE A 431 12.11 -19.43 -22.78
N THR A 432 11.00 -19.01 -22.18
CA THR A 432 9.88 -18.34 -22.87
C THR A 432 9.75 -16.94 -22.27
N VAL A 433 10.06 -15.92 -23.06
CA VAL A 433 10.05 -14.51 -22.63
C VAL A 433 8.89 -13.80 -23.32
N LEU A 434 7.99 -13.19 -22.54
CA LEU A 434 6.77 -12.55 -23.04
C LEU A 434 6.55 -11.20 -22.32
N GLY A 435 5.73 -10.32 -22.92
CA GLY A 435 5.17 -9.18 -22.20
C GLY A 435 4.22 -9.64 -21.09
N ALA A 436 3.96 -8.78 -20.10
CA ALA A 436 3.17 -9.15 -18.91
C ALA A 436 1.78 -9.71 -19.26
N ASP A 437 1.02 -9.02 -20.11
CA ASP A 437 -0.32 -9.44 -20.48
C ASP A 437 -0.35 -10.81 -21.18
N GLN A 438 0.61 -11.06 -22.08
CA GLN A 438 0.74 -12.36 -22.74
C GLN A 438 1.16 -13.46 -21.77
N ALA A 439 2.10 -13.18 -20.87
CA ALA A 439 2.52 -14.13 -19.85
C ALA A 439 1.36 -14.57 -18.97
N VAL A 440 0.52 -13.63 -18.54
CA VAL A 440 -0.66 -13.90 -17.71
C VAL A 440 -1.76 -14.58 -18.51
N ASN A 441 -2.22 -13.97 -19.62
CA ASN A 441 -3.45 -14.39 -20.30
C ASN A 441 -3.26 -15.62 -21.18
N ASP A 442 -2.07 -15.79 -21.82
CA ASP A 442 -1.83 -16.88 -22.76
C ASP A 442 -1.11 -18.08 -22.13
N LYS A 443 -0.46 -17.87 -20.97
CA LYS A 443 0.34 -18.90 -20.32
C LYS A 443 -0.11 -19.26 -18.92
N LEU A 444 -0.09 -18.31 -17.98
CA LEU A 444 -0.34 -18.60 -16.55
C LEU A 444 -1.79 -18.98 -16.27
N VAL A 445 -2.75 -18.16 -16.70
CA VAL A 445 -4.18 -18.40 -16.46
C VAL A 445 -4.66 -19.68 -17.16
N PRO A 446 -4.35 -19.95 -18.44
CA PRO A 446 -4.71 -21.20 -19.08
C PRO A 446 -3.91 -22.43 -18.58
N GLY A 447 -2.79 -22.22 -17.87
CA GLY A 447 -1.91 -23.29 -17.43
C GLY A 447 -0.99 -23.86 -18.53
N ASN A 448 -0.64 -23.06 -19.52
CA ASN A 448 0.20 -23.45 -20.66
C ASN A 448 1.69 -23.14 -20.42
N TYR A 449 2.24 -23.58 -19.30
CA TYR A 449 3.63 -23.37 -18.90
C TYR A 449 4.12 -24.56 -18.07
N ASP A 450 5.45 -24.74 -17.94
CA ASP A 450 6.03 -25.70 -16.98
C ASP A 450 6.37 -25.01 -15.67
N ALA A 451 7.28 -24.02 -15.71
CA ALA A 451 7.67 -23.20 -14.58
C ALA A 451 7.68 -21.72 -14.99
N ALA A 452 7.45 -20.82 -14.04
CA ALA A 452 7.47 -19.38 -14.28
C ALA A 452 8.10 -18.64 -13.11
N VAL A 453 8.93 -17.62 -13.37
CA VAL A 453 9.30 -16.64 -12.36
C VAL A 453 8.21 -15.59 -12.33
N VAL A 454 7.67 -15.33 -11.13
CA VAL A 454 6.54 -14.45 -10.91
C VAL A 454 6.68 -13.69 -9.59
N ASP A 455 6.12 -12.49 -9.56
CA ASP A 455 5.87 -11.75 -8.34
C ASP A 455 4.46 -12.03 -7.80
N LEU A 456 4.36 -12.44 -6.54
CA LEU A 456 3.11 -12.76 -5.86
C LEU A 456 2.90 -11.80 -4.70
N ASN A 457 1.85 -10.97 -4.77
CA ASN A 457 1.44 -10.18 -3.62
C ASN A 457 0.60 -11.05 -2.67
N VAL A 458 1.19 -11.45 -1.54
CA VAL A 458 0.53 -12.31 -0.54
C VAL A 458 -0.34 -11.52 0.45
N GLY A 459 -0.36 -10.19 0.32
CA GLY A 459 -1.16 -9.30 1.14
C GLY A 459 -0.69 -9.18 2.60
N LEU A 460 -1.21 -8.17 3.28
CA LEU A 460 -0.89 -7.89 4.70
C LEU A 460 -1.56 -8.87 5.66
N ASP A 461 -2.67 -9.46 5.24
CA ASP A 461 -3.43 -10.46 6.02
C ASP A 461 -2.83 -11.87 5.96
N ALA A 462 -1.89 -12.11 5.05
CA ALA A 462 -1.33 -13.43 4.76
C ALA A 462 -2.42 -14.49 4.44
N ASP A 463 -3.55 -14.09 3.83
CA ASP A 463 -4.57 -15.04 3.35
C ASP A 463 -4.08 -15.73 2.06
N LEU A 464 -3.53 -16.92 2.21
CA LEU A 464 -3.01 -17.71 1.09
C LEU A 464 -4.09 -18.55 0.37
N TYR A 465 -5.35 -18.48 0.80
CA TYR A 465 -6.45 -19.25 0.20
C TYR A 465 -6.63 -18.96 -1.31
N PRO A 466 -6.61 -17.70 -1.78
CA PRO A 466 -6.72 -17.44 -3.21
C PRO A 466 -5.59 -18.07 -4.05
N LEU A 467 -4.38 -18.12 -3.50
CA LEU A 467 -3.20 -18.61 -4.21
C LEU A 467 -3.08 -20.14 -4.22
N LEU A 468 -3.67 -20.85 -3.23
CA LEU A 468 -3.32 -22.25 -2.97
C LEU A 468 -4.52 -23.18 -2.80
N ALA A 469 -5.72 -22.69 -2.53
CA ALA A 469 -6.88 -23.57 -2.32
C ALA A 469 -7.23 -24.37 -3.59
N SER A 470 -7.59 -25.65 -3.44
CA SER A 470 -7.98 -26.51 -4.54
C SER A 470 -9.17 -25.97 -5.32
N ALA A 471 -10.10 -25.28 -4.64
CA ALA A 471 -11.24 -24.62 -5.27
C ALA A 471 -10.85 -23.49 -6.25
N GLN A 472 -9.63 -22.95 -6.13
CA GLN A 472 -9.08 -21.91 -6.99
C GLN A 472 -8.17 -22.48 -8.11
N ALA A 473 -7.97 -23.81 -8.17
CA ALA A 473 -7.09 -24.46 -9.14
C ALA A 473 -7.67 -24.61 -10.57
N PRO A 474 -9.01 -24.63 -10.82
CA PRO A 474 -9.52 -24.70 -12.18
C PRO A 474 -9.01 -23.54 -13.05
N VAL A 475 -8.96 -23.77 -14.36
CA VAL A 475 -8.57 -22.75 -15.33
C VAL A 475 -9.43 -21.49 -15.16
N GLY A 476 -8.77 -20.34 -15.04
CA GLY A 476 -9.42 -19.06 -14.72
C GLY A 476 -9.52 -18.76 -13.21
N GLY A 477 -9.16 -19.70 -12.35
CA GLY A 477 -9.01 -19.46 -10.92
C GLY A 477 -7.65 -18.85 -10.57
N SER A 478 -7.50 -18.38 -9.34
CA SER A 478 -6.30 -17.67 -8.88
C SER A 478 -5.16 -18.56 -8.39
N ASN A 479 -5.40 -19.87 -8.17
CA ASN A 479 -4.36 -20.86 -7.91
C ASN A 479 -3.69 -21.29 -9.23
N LEU A 480 -2.78 -20.46 -9.71
CA LEU A 480 -2.12 -20.66 -11.00
C LEU A 480 -1.23 -21.90 -11.03
N SER A 481 -0.71 -22.36 -9.88
CA SER A 481 0.06 -23.61 -9.78
C SER A 481 -0.78 -24.86 -10.09
N GLY A 482 -2.08 -24.78 -9.86
CA GLY A 482 -2.99 -25.93 -9.96
C GLY A 482 -2.75 -27.00 -8.91
N PHE A 483 -1.99 -26.71 -7.85
CA PHE A 483 -1.79 -27.62 -6.72
C PHE A 483 -3.10 -27.88 -6.00
N GLN A 484 -3.33 -29.14 -5.61
CA GLN A 484 -4.54 -29.55 -4.90
C GLN A 484 -4.16 -30.43 -3.71
N SER A 485 -4.66 -30.08 -2.53
CA SER A 485 -4.45 -30.83 -1.29
C SER A 485 -5.57 -30.61 -0.31
N VAL A 486 -6.33 -31.68 0.00
CA VAL A 486 -7.40 -31.63 1.00
C VAL A 486 -6.89 -31.22 2.39
N THR A 487 -5.65 -31.56 2.73
CA THR A 487 -5.03 -31.15 3.99
C THR A 487 -4.79 -29.66 4.01
N LEU A 488 -4.15 -29.12 2.96
CA LEU A 488 -3.88 -27.70 2.83
C LEU A 488 -5.19 -26.89 2.79
N ASP A 489 -6.21 -27.36 2.05
CA ASP A 489 -7.52 -26.67 2.00
C ASP A 489 -8.11 -26.45 3.38
N ARG A 490 -8.12 -27.50 4.22
CA ARG A 490 -8.62 -27.39 5.61
C ARG A 490 -7.82 -26.42 6.46
N LEU A 491 -6.49 -26.39 6.28
CA LEU A 491 -5.61 -25.47 6.99
C LEU A 491 -5.85 -24.04 6.56
N LEU A 492 -6.00 -23.79 5.26
CA LEU A 492 -6.30 -22.46 4.70
C LEU A 492 -7.66 -21.95 5.16
N GLU A 493 -8.71 -22.80 5.11
CA GLU A 493 -10.04 -22.46 5.61
C GLU A 493 -10.02 -22.13 7.12
N ALA A 494 -9.27 -22.91 7.92
CA ALA A 494 -9.12 -22.62 9.34
C ALA A 494 -8.37 -21.31 9.58
N ALA A 495 -7.32 -21.00 8.81
CA ALA A 495 -6.50 -19.80 8.98
C ALA A 495 -7.28 -18.52 8.66
N ARG A 496 -8.14 -18.54 7.62
CA ARG A 496 -8.96 -17.39 7.23
C ARG A 496 -10.24 -17.20 8.04
N ALA A 497 -10.63 -18.20 8.84
CA ALA A 497 -11.84 -18.12 9.66
C ALA A 497 -11.69 -17.06 10.77
N TYR A 498 -12.79 -16.30 10.99
CA TYR A 498 -12.83 -15.23 11.99
C TYR A 498 -12.37 -15.73 13.38
N ALA A 499 -11.35 -15.10 13.91
CA ALA A 499 -10.77 -15.40 15.22
C ALA A 499 -9.78 -14.29 15.63
N PRO A 500 -9.42 -14.19 16.92
CA PRO A 500 -8.34 -13.30 17.36
C PRO A 500 -7.03 -13.57 16.59
N GLN A 501 -6.26 -12.52 16.31
CA GLN A 501 -5.01 -12.58 15.53
C GLN A 501 -4.03 -13.65 16.05
N SER A 502 -3.88 -13.78 17.37
CA SER A 502 -3.02 -14.81 17.98
C SER A 502 -3.46 -16.25 17.67
N THR A 503 -4.76 -16.48 17.49
CA THR A 503 -5.31 -17.78 17.07
C THR A 503 -5.06 -18.00 15.57
N ARG A 504 -5.25 -16.97 14.75
CA ARG A 504 -4.96 -17.03 13.31
C ARG A 504 -3.47 -17.26 13.07
N ALA A 505 -2.56 -16.62 13.83
CA ALA A 505 -1.11 -16.84 13.75
C ALA A 505 -0.73 -18.32 13.99
N ARG A 506 -1.33 -18.97 14.99
CA ARG A 506 -1.11 -20.42 15.23
C ARG A 506 -1.64 -21.28 14.07
N ARG A 507 -2.77 -20.92 13.49
CA ARG A 507 -3.33 -21.64 12.35
C ARG A 507 -2.48 -21.45 11.11
N MET A 508 -1.95 -20.23 10.89
CA MET A 508 -1.03 -19.93 9.80
C MET A 508 0.29 -20.69 9.94
N ALA A 509 0.82 -20.85 11.15
CA ALA A 509 1.99 -21.70 11.37
C ALA A 509 1.77 -23.15 10.90
N ALA A 510 0.54 -23.68 11.02
CA ALA A 510 0.23 -25.01 10.48
C ALA A 510 0.21 -25.02 8.95
N VAL A 511 -0.27 -23.93 8.31
CA VAL A 511 -0.18 -23.75 6.85
C VAL A 511 1.28 -23.71 6.40
N GLU A 512 2.13 -22.90 7.06
CA GLU A 512 3.56 -22.81 6.72
C GLU A 512 4.28 -24.14 6.85
N ALA A 513 3.97 -24.92 7.90
CA ALA A 513 4.54 -26.24 8.11
C ALA A 513 4.13 -27.25 7.01
N ASP A 514 2.95 -27.16 6.46
CA ASP A 514 2.48 -27.96 5.34
C ASP A 514 3.16 -27.52 4.04
N LEU A 515 3.23 -26.21 3.79
CA LEU A 515 3.91 -25.63 2.63
C LEU A 515 5.41 -25.98 2.59
N ALA A 516 6.09 -26.03 3.73
CA ALA A 516 7.50 -26.46 3.82
C ALA A 516 7.70 -27.93 3.42
N LYS A 517 6.68 -28.77 3.57
CA LYS A 517 6.70 -30.18 3.14
C LYS A 517 6.37 -30.30 1.66
N GLU A 518 5.31 -29.66 1.21
CA GLU A 518 4.72 -29.85 -0.11
C GLU A 518 5.39 -29.01 -1.21
N LEU A 519 5.90 -27.81 -0.89
CA LEU A 519 6.57 -26.89 -1.82
C LEU A 519 5.78 -26.65 -3.13
N PRO A 520 4.51 -26.25 -3.08
CA PRO A 520 3.73 -26.05 -4.30
C PRO A 520 4.23 -24.87 -5.13
N ILE A 521 4.88 -23.90 -4.48
CA ILE A 521 5.55 -22.73 -5.04
C ILE A 521 6.93 -22.68 -4.42
N LEU A 522 7.97 -22.36 -5.19
CA LEU A 522 9.33 -22.22 -4.67
C LEU A 522 9.59 -20.76 -4.28
N PRO A 523 9.60 -20.41 -2.99
CA PRO A 523 9.84 -19.05 -2.54
C PRO A 523 11.31 -18.67 -2.76
N LEU A 524 11.57 -17.50 -3.34
CA LEU A 524 12.94 -17.04 -3.61
C LEU A 524 13.34 -15.90 -2.67
N ALA A 525 12.68 -14.75 -2.77
CA ALA A 525 13.00 -13.56 -1.98
C ALA A 525 11.83 -12.60 -1.88
N TYR A 526 11.84 -11.78 -0.83
CA TYR A 526 11.02 -10.59 -0.68
C TYR A 526 11.89 -9.37 -0.95
N ALA A 527 11.55 -8.59 -1.97
CA ALA A 527 12.20 -7.32 -2.23
C ALA A 527 11.65 -6.23 -1.29
N ASP A 528 12.54 -5.39 -0.74
CA ASP A 528 12.11 -4.20 -0.03
C ASP A 528 11.72 -3.10 -1.03
N TYR A 529 10.81 -2.24 -0.63
CA TYR A 529 10.67 -0.93 -1.23
C TYR A 529 11.73 -0.01 -0.64
N ALA A 530 12.69 0.38 -1.46
CA ALA A 530 13.80 1.24 -1.08
C ALA A 530 13.43 2.71 -1.34
N TYR A 531 13.57 3.54 -0.33
CA TYR A 531 13.25 4.96 -0.34
C TYR A 531 14.43 5.77 0.17
N VAL A 532 15.11 6.48 -0.73
CA VAL A 532 16.22 7.34 -0.38
C VAL A 532 15.67 8.71 -0.01
N VAL A 533 16.02 9.19 1.18
CA VAL A 533 15.45 10.42 1.75
C VAL A 533 16.58 11.30 2.25
N ARG A 534 16.47 12.61 2.08
CA ARG A 534 17.42 13.58 2.68
C ARG A 534 17.29 13.58 4.19
N ASN A 535 18.40 13.75 4.90
CA ASN A 535 18.45 13.79 6.37
C ASN A 535 17.66 14.96 6.97
N THR A 536 17.34 15.98 6.16
CA THR A 536 16.42 17.08 6.54
C THR A 536 14.98 16.62 6.70
N VAL A 537 14.59 15.50 6.08
CA VAL A 537 13.25 14.90 6.23
C VAL A 537 13.28 13.93 7.39
N GLN A 538 12.55 14.22 8.46
CA GLN A 538 12.34 13.33 9.59
C GLN A 538 10.95 12.70 9.45
N GLY A 539 10.80 11.46 9.84
CA GLY A 539 9.49 10.84 9.92
C GLY A 539 9.35 9.51 9.21
N PRO A 540 9.68 9.34 7.92
CA PRO A 540 9.42 8.07 7.23
C PRO A 540 9.84 6.87 8.06
N THR A 541 8.84 6.10 8.55
CA THR A 541 9.08 4.97 9.46
C THR A 541 8.80 3.65 8.75
N PRO A 542 9.80 2.74 8.68
CA PRO A 542 9.61 1.45 8.00
C PRO A 542 8.56 0.57 8.69
N ARG A 543 7.72 -0.07 7.88
CA ARG A 543 6.86 -1.20 8.27
C ARG A 543 6.61 -2.08 7.06
N LEU A 544 5.95 -3.23 7.26
CA LEU A 544 5.47 -4.05 6.14
C LEU A 544 4.41 -3.28 5.35
N ILE A 545 4.59 -3.22 4.02
CA ILE A 545 3.68 -2.57 3.09
C ILE A 545 3.24 -3.53 1.98
N SER A 546 2.02 -3.36 1.51
CA SER A 546 1.48 -4.09 0.35
C SER A 546 1.70 -3.31 -0.93
N ASP A 547 1.57 -2.00 -0.85
CA ASP A 547 1.73 -1.06 -1.94
C ASP A 547 2.75 0.02 -1.56
N PRO A 548 3.56 0.55 -2.50
CA PRO A 548 4.47 1.66 -2.23
C PRO A 548 3.82 2.89 -1.60
N GLY A 549 2.56 3.22 -1.95
CA GLY A 549 1.79 4.31 -1.35
C GLY A 549 1.55 4.14 0.15
N ASP A 550 1.57 2.91 0.65
CA ASP A 550 1.48 2.62 2.10
C ASP A 550 2.62 3.25 2.93
N ARG A 551 3.71 3.75 2.30
CA ARG A 551 4.80 4.46 2.99
C ARG A 551 4.35 5.77 3.63
N TYR A 552 3.28 6.35 3.12
CA TYR A 552 2.72 7.60 3.65
C TYR A 552 1.84 7.42 4.90
N TRP A 553 1.78 6.21 5.45
CA TRP A 553 0.94 5.91 6.62
C TRP A 553 1.15 6.84 7.82
N ASP A 554 2.38 7.38 7.96
CA ASP A 554 2.78 8.31 9.02
C ASP A 554 3.12 9.73 8.50
N VAL A 555 2.71 10.06 7.27
CA VAL A 555 3.07 11.32 6.59
C VAL A 555 2.70 12.56 7.40
N LEU A 556 1.63 12.51 8.19
CA LEU A 556 1.21 13.59 9.06
C LEU A 556 2.17 13.83 10.25
N THR A 557 3.08 12.89 10.50
CA THR A 557 4.13 13.01 11.54
C THR A 557 5.46 13.49 10.97
N TRP A 558 5.58 13.54 9.63
CA TRP A 558 6.84 13.92 9.00
C TRP A 558 7.17 15.40 9.22
N ARG A 559 8.46 15.71 9.32
CA ARG A 559 8.97 17.06 9.58
C ARG A 559 10.12 17.39 8.64
N LEU A 560 10.19 18.65 8.23
CA LEU A 560 11.34 19.19 7.54
C LEU A 560 12.21 19.95 8.56
N ALA A 561 13.40 19.43 8.87
CA ALA A 561 14.34 20.16 9.69
C ALA A 561 14.68 21.50 9.01
N THR A 562 14.55 22.59 9.74
CA THR A 562 15.10 23.87 9.29
C THR A 562 16.61 23.66 9.10
N ALA A 563 17.15 24.05 7.93
CA ALA A 563 18.60 24.07 7.76
C ALA A 563 19.17 24.84 8.95
N ALA A 564 19.88 24.11 9.82
CA ALA A 564 20.62 24.76 10.90
C ALA A 564 21.50 25.82 10.22
N GLY A 565 21.35 27.07 10.61
CA GLY A 565 21.99 28.21 9.96
C GLY A 565 23.46 27.92 9.65
N GLN A 566 23.82 28.08 8.36
CA GLN A 566 25.19 28.21 7.92
C GLN A 566 25.78 29.51 8.45
#